data_35f71645bf6ccf9798bef68f6bddbe49
#
_entry.id   35f71645bf6ccf9798bef68f6bddbe49
#
_cell.length_a   1.000
_cell.length_b   1.000
_cell.length_c   1.000
_cell.angle_alpha   90.00
_cell.angle_beta   90.00
_cell.angle_gamma   90.00
#
_symmetry.space_group_name_H-M   'P 1'
#
loop_
_entity.id
_entity.type
_entity.pdbx_description
1 polymer ?
#
loop_
_entity_poly.entity_id
_entity_poly.type
_entity_poly.pdbx_seq_one_letter_code
_entity_poly.pdbx_strand_id
1 'polypeptide(L)'
;MSGGVPAGLALDNWLSSPYSHWAFQHVEDFMPTTVIARGTEPVVTLPADNAPIADIGLTSTDGIATTVGAVMAATATDGWAVAHRGALVAE
;
A
#
# COMPACT_ATOMS: atom_id res chain seq x y z
N MET A 1 1.15 1.81 24.32
CA MET A 1 -0.20 1.73 23.77
C MET A 1 -0.21 2.37 22.38
N SER A 2 -0.81 1.73 21.46
CA SER A 2 -0.99 2.34 20.15
C SER A 2 -1.75 3.66 20.29
N GLY A 3 -1.65 4.54 19.32
CA GLY A 3 -2.31 5.83 19.33
C GLY A 3 -3.83 5.78 19.38
N GLY A 4 -4.41 4.62 19.45
CA GLY A 4 -5.85 4.45 19.47
C GLY A 4 -6.50 4.76 18.12
N VAL A 5 -7.80 4.57 18.06
CA VAL A 5 -8.58 4.80 16.84
C VAL A 5 -8.65 6.30 16.57
N PRO A 6 -8.33 6.74 15.33
CA PRO A 6 -8.45 8.16 15.00
C PRO A 6 -9.86 8.69 15.20
N ALA A 7 -9.95 9.94 15.63
CA ALA A 7 -11.23 10.62 15.78
C ALA A 7 -11.97 10.66 14.44
N GLY A 8 -13.23 10.33 14.42
CA GLY A 8 -14.05 10.32 13.21
C GLY A 8 -14.03 9.03 12.42
N LEU A 9 -13.15 8.07 12.75
CA LEU A 9 -13.14 6.78 12.06
C LEU A 9 -14.39 5.99 12.40
N ALA A 10 -15.03 5.42 11.37
CA ALA A 10 -16.21 4.59 11.50
C ALA A 10 -16.22 3.50 10.44
N LEU A 11 -17.11 2.51 10.57
CA LEU A 11 -17.21 1.42 9.61
C LEU A 11 -17.66 1.86 8.21
N ASP A 12 -18.18 3.06 8.09
CA ASP A 12 -18.61 3.61 6.79
C ASP A 12 -17.54 4.46 6.10
N ASN A 13 -16.39 4.73 6.77
CA ASN A 13 -15.35 5.60 6.18
C ASN A 13 -13.92 5.07 6.29
N TRP A 14 -13.70 3.91 6.92
CA TRP A 14 -12.34 3.41 7.18
C TRP A 14 -11.57 3.06 5.90
N LEU A 15 -12.26 2.84 4.79
CA LEU A 15 -11.63 2.56 3.49
C LEU A 15 -11.18 3.82 2.75
N SER A 16 -11.55 4.99 3.24
CA SER A 16 -11.29 6.27 2.60
C SER A 16 -10.15 7.02 3.26
N SER A 17 -9.40 7.79 2.45
CA SER A 17 -8.39 8.72 2.97
C SER A 17 -9.09 9.82 3.82
N PRO A 18 -8.47 10.27 4.91
CA PRO A 18 -7.17 9.88 5.44
C PRO A 18 -7.21 8.63 6.33
N TYR A 19 -8.39 8.11 6.65
CA TYR A 19 -8.56 7.04 7.63
C TYR A 19 -7.94 5.72 7.19
N SER A 20 -7.90 5.44 5.88
CA SER A 20 -7.36 4.18 5.34
C SER A 20 -5.90 3.96 5.69
N HIS A 21 -5.08 5.01 5.78
CA HIS A 21 -3.67 4.87 6.14
C HIS A 21 -3.50 4.24 7.53
N TRP A 22 -4.32 4.64 8.49
CA TRP A 22 -4.29 4.04 9.81
C TRP A 22 -5.04 2.71 9.83
N ALA A 23 -6.24 2.69 9.26
CA ALA A 23 -7.16 1.56 9.37
C ALA A 23 -6.59 0.28 8.75
N PHE A 24 -5.93 0.36 7.59
CA PHE A 24 -5.39 -0.81 6.91
C PHE A 24 -4.26 -1.51 7.69
N GLN A 25 -3.65 -0.81 8.62
CA GLN A 25 -2.61 -1.36 9.47
C GLN A 25 -3.10 -1.73 10.87
N HIS A 26 -4.36 -1.43 11.19
CA HIS A 26 -4.92 -1.60 12.53
C HIS A 26 -6.32 -2.22 12.51
N VAL A 27 -6.62 -3.05 11.51
CA VAL A 27 -7.96 -3.63 11.36
C VAL A 27 -8.38 -4.37 12.63
N GLU A 28 -7.46 -5.03 13.30
CA GLU A 28 -7.73 -5.77 14.54
C GLU A 28 -8.21 -4.88 15.70
N ASP A 29 -7.98 -3.57 15.62
CA ASP A 29 -8.37 -2.63 16.67
C ASP A 29 -9.83 -2.21 16.58
N PHE A 30 -10.51 -2.50 15.48
CA PHE A 30 -11.91 -2.10 15.31
C PHE A 30 -12.80 -3.14 14.63
N MET A 31 -12.24 -4.31 14.25
CA MET A 31 -12.98 -5.42 13.67
C MET A 31 -12.49 -6.74 14.23
N PRO A 32 -13.35 -7.78 14.30
CA PRO A 32 -12.88 -9.14 14.57
C PRO A 32 -11.94 -9.61 13.47
N THR A 33 -10.81 -10.18 13.87
CA THR A 33 -9.81 -10.68 12.93
C THR A 33 -9.28 -12.04 13.37
N THR A 34 -8.66 -12.75 12.43
CA THR A 34 -7.95 -13.99 12.70
C THR A 34 -6.52 -13.84 12.21
N VAL A 35 -5.56 -14.17 13.06
CA VAL A 35 -4.15 -14.10 12.68
C VAL A 35 -3.80 -15.30 11.81
N ILE A 36 -3.20 -15.01 10.67
CA ILE A 36 -2.61 -16.03 9.78
C ILE A 36 -1.11 -15.86 9.85
N ALA A 37 -0.44 -16.79 10.54
CA ALA A 37 1.00 -16.71 10.69
C ALA A 37 1.70 -16.98 9.37
N ARG A 38 2.85 -16.34 9.17
CA ARG A 38 3.62 -16.47 7.94
C ARG A 38 4.28 -17.85 7.75
N GLY A 39 4.29 -18.69 8.77
CA GLY A 39 5.00 -19.95 8.74
C GLY A 39 6.46 -19.81 9.18
N THR A 40 7.20 -20.91 9.09
CA THR A 40 8.56 -21.02 9.64
C THR A 40 9.65 -21.12 8.59
N GLU A 41 9.31 -21.20 7.31
CA GLU A 41 10.30 -21.28 6.24
C GLU A 41 11.11 -19.98 6.14
N PRO A 42 12.38 -20.08 5.73
CA PRO A 42 13.20 -18.88 5.53
C PRO A 42 12.57 -17.93 4.52
N VAL A 43 12.76 -16.62 4.76
CA VAL A 43 12.33 -15.59 3.82
C VAL A 43 13.23 -15.61 2.59
N VAL A 44 12.63 -15.69 1.41
CA VAL A 44 13.37 -15.56 0.16
C VAL A 44 13.64 -14.08 -0.08
N THR A 45 14.91 -13.74 -0.35
CA THR A 45 15.29 -12.39 -0.68
C THR A 45 15.44 -12.26 -2.20
N LEU A 46 14.70 -11.34 -2.80
CA LEU A 46 14.84 -11.04 -4.21
C LEU A 46 15.99 -10.06 -4.42
N PRO A 47 16.86 -10.29 -5.42
CA PRO A 47 17.88 -9.29 -5.75
C PRO A 47 17.23 -8.00 -6.22
N ALA A 48 17.83 -6.88 -5.85
CA ALA A 48 17.35 -5.56 -6.29
C ALA A 48 17.92 -5.24 -7.68
N ASP A 49 17.04 -4.76 -8.56
CA ASP A 49 17.41 -4.26 -9.89
C ASP A 49 16.58 -3.01 -10.15
N ASN A 50 16.90 -1.95 -9.44
CA ASN A 50 16.08 -0.75 -9.35
C ASN A 50 15.86 -0.11 -10.72
N ALA A 51 14.58 0.16 -11.01
CA ALA A 51 14.15 0.86 -12.20
C ALA A 51 13.25 2.03 -11.81
N PRO A 52 13.20 3.13 -12.60
CA PRO A 52 12.43 4.32 -12.26
C PRO A 52 10.94 4.13 -12.56
N ILE A 53 10.30 3.14 -11.94
CA ILE A 53 8.91 2.78 -12.23
C ILE A 53 7.95 3.92 -11.85
N ALA A 54 8.20 4.61 -10.73
CA ALA A 54 7.35 5.71 -10.28
C ALA A 54 7.32 6.88 -11.26
N ASP A 55 8.38 7.03 -12.09
CA ASP A 55 8.50 8.11 -13.06
C ASP A 55 7.87 7.79 -14.41
N ILE A 56 7.35 6.58 -14.60
CA ILE A 56 6.72 6.19 -15.85
C ILE A 56 5.49 7.08 -16.07
N GLY A 57 5.47 7.75 -17.23
CA GLY A 57 4.35 8.59 -17.64
C GLY A 57 3.17 7.76 -18.11
N LEU A 58 1.99 8.23 -17.78
CA LEU A 58 0.74 7.64 -18.26
C LEU A 58 -0.31 8.74 -18.41
N THR A 59 -1.38 8.42 -19.12
CA THR A 59 -2.50 9.33 -19.33
C THR A 59 -3.72 8.76 -18.62
N SER A 60 -4.33 9.56 -17.76
CA SER A 60 -5.54 9.16 -17.05
C SER A 60 -6.74 9.07 -18.00
N THR A 61 -7.82 8.47 -17.51
CA THR A 61 -9.03 8.28 -18.34
C THR A 61 -9.66 9.60 -18.81
N ASP A 62 -9.40 10.70 -18.10
CA ASP A 62 -9.86 12.04 -18.49
C ASP A 62 -8.85 12.80 -19.37
N GLY A 63 -7.79 12.12 -19.83
CA GLY A 63 -6.83 12.70 -20.79
C GLY A 63 -5.71 13.50 -20.15
N ILE A 64 -5.57 13.48 -18.83
CA ILE A 64 -4.54 14.24 -18.13
C ILE A 64 -3.27 13.42 -18.00
N ALA A 65 -2.13 14.00 -18.39
CA ALA A 65 -0.83 13.35 -18.23
C ALA A 65 -0.44 13.32 -16.76
N THR A 66 0.06 12.15 -16.33
CA THR A 66 0.48 11.93 -14.94
C THR A 66 1.62 10.91 -14.90
N THR A 67 1.97 10.45 -13.70
CA THR A 67 2.98 9.40 -13.50
C THR A 67 2.45 8.33 -12.57
N VAL A 68 3.09 7.17 -12.57
CA VAL A 68 2.76 6.08 -11.63
C VAL A 68 2.84 6.60 -10.19
N GLY A 69 3.91 7.33 -9.83
CA GLY A 69 4.08 7.87 -8.49
C GLY A 69 2.98 8.86 -8.10
N ALA A 70 2.56 9.72 -9.04
CA ALA A 70 1.49 10.66 -8.78
C ALA A 70 0.14 9.96 -8.54
N VAL A 71 -0.15 8.90 -9.30
CA VAL A 71 -1.36 8.10 -9.09
C VAL A 71 -1.34 7.42 -7.72
N MET A 72 -0.20 6.85 -7.34
CA MET A 72 -0.09 6.22 -6.01
C MET A 72 -0.34 7.22 -4.88
N ALA A 73 0.21 8.43 -5.00
CA ALA A 73 -0.03 9.47 -4.01
C ALA A 73 -1.51 9.88 -3.95
N ALA A 74 -2.14 10.05 -5.12
CA ALA A 74 -3.53 10.45 -5.21
C ALA A 74 -4.50 9.39 -4.68
N THR A 75 -4.13 8.12 -4.74
CA THR A 75 -4.95 7.00 -4.29
C THR A 75 -4.60 6.51 -2.90
N ALA A 76 -3.78 7.25 -2.17
CA ALA A 76 -3.39 6.92 -0.79
C ALA A 76 -2.75 5.53 -0.67
N THR A 77 -1.88 5.19 -1.62
CA THR A 77 -1.15 3.92 -1.61
C THR A 77 -0.12 3.92 -0.47
N ASP A 78 -0.19 2.94 0.41
CA ASP A 78 0.69 2.83 1.58
C ASP A 78 1.94 2.01 1.30
N GLY A 79 1.87 1.07 0.38
CA GLY A 79 3.01 0.24 0.03
C GLY A 79 2.84 -0.38 -1.35
N TRP A 80 3.94 -0.68 -2.00
CA TRP A 80 3.94 -1.32 -3.30
C TRP A 80 5.26 -2.00 -3.57
N ALA A 81 5.25 -2.95 -4.47
CA ALA A 81 6.46 -3.61 -4.93
C ALA A 81 6.25 -4.12 -6.35
N VAL A 82 7.27 -4.05 -7.17
CA VAL A 82 7.25 -4.59 -8.52
C VAL A 82 8.41 -5.57 -8.67
N ALA A 83 8.10 -6.81 -9.03
CA ALA A 83 9.09 -7.83 -9.34
C ALA A 83 9.04 -8.15 -10.84
N HIS A 84 10.20 -8.32 -11.42
CA HIS A 84 10.33 -8.65 -12.84
C HIS A 84 11.52 -9.59 -13.04
N ARG A 85 11.24 -10.73 -13.66
CA ARG A 85 12.27 -11.75 -13.96
C ARG A 85 13.10 -12.16 -12.73
N GLY A 86 12.42 -12.31 -11.58
CA GLY A 86 13.06 -12.73 -10.34
C GLY A 86 13.80 -11.64 -9.57
N ALA A 87 13.67 -10.38 -9.97
CA ALA A 87 14.30 -9.26 -9.28
C ALA A 87 13.26 -8.25 -8.81
N LEU A 88 13.55 -7.56 -7.70
CA LEU A 88 12.74 -6.47 -7.20
C LEU A 88 13.19 -5.19 -7.90
N VAL A 89 12.30 -4.61 -8.74
CA VAL A 89 12.65 -3.45 -9.56
C VAL A 89 12.16 -2.13 -8.98
N ALA A 90 11.21 -2.17 -8.07
CA ALA A 90 10.72 -0.97 -7.35
C ALA A 90 10.00 -1.37 -6.06
N GLU A 91 10.06 -0.50 -5.10
CA GLU A 91 9.27 -0.60 -3.85
C GLU A 91 9.20 0.74 -3.14
#